data_c00cd543ab6ee0fb54e17eb924ba99a0
#
_entry.id   c00cd543ab6ee0fb54e17eb924ba99a0
#
_cell.length_a   1.000
_cell.length_b   1.000
_cell.length_c   1.000
_cell.angle_alpha   90.00
_cell.angle_beta   90.00
_cell.angle_gamma   90.00
#
_symmetry.space_group_name_H-M   'P 1'
#
loop_
_entity.id
_entity.type
_entity.pdbx_description
1 polymer ?
#
loop_
_entity_poly.entity_id
_entity_poly.type
_entity_poly.pdbx_seq_one_letter_code
_entity_poly.pdbx_strand_id
1 'polypeptide(L)'
;MDKALERFLKYVRIDTQSNENSETAPSEAKELDLSREILKDLEELGIKGEIDEFGRLYAHLPGEEGLDPIGLNAHVDTASEITGANVKPRIIESYDGGVIRLNDQYSMSPKQFPSLSMHIGDDLVVTDGTTLLGGDDKAGDAIILAAMDYLVHHPEIKHHPVCLLFTPDEEIGRGSEHVDIKKWGAKYAYTVDGSYYGDIEIETFNAAHAEVTIEGVSVHPGDAKGKMVNAASVACEFDMALPEKVRPQYTEGHEGFNHLVSMNGNVDRASLSYILRNHDAKKLEEQKNDFREIAAKLQGKYPSAKISLEIGDDYRNMKEVLDKHPEAYERAVKAYKRLGVEPTTHPIRGGTDGATFSFLGVPCPNIGTGAYNYHGRYEYLSINEFHKMIELVVEILKA
;
A
#
# COMPACT_ATOMS: atom_id res chain seq x y z
N MET A 1 -21.59 0.80 -20.89
CA MET A 1 -20.47 0.69 -19.94
C MET A 1 -19.81 -0.64 -20.21
N ASP A 2 -18.49 -0.70 -20.22
CA ASP A 2 -17.82 -1.96 -20.49
C ASP A 2 -17.77 -2.84 -19.23
N LYS A 3 -17.55 -4.14 -19.44
CA LYS A 3 -17.60 -5.17 -18.38
C LYS A 3 -16.53 -4.98 -17.30
N ALA A 4 -15.36 -4.42 -17.66
CA ALA A 4 -14.28 -4.17 -16.70
C ALA A 4 -14.64 -3.05 -15.71
N LEU A 5 -15.16 -1.94 -16.24
CA LEU A 5 -15.62 -0.81 -15.41
C LEU A 5 -16.85 -1.22 -14.57
N GLU A 6 -17.78 -2.02 -15.11
CA GLU A 6 -18.91 -2.56 -14.33
C GLU A 6 -18.44 -3.40 -13.15
N ARG A 7 -17.40 -4.22 -13.35
CA ARG A 7 -16.76 -5.03 -12.29
C ARG A 7 -16.14 -4.13 -11.21
N PHE A 8 -15.34 -3.15 -11.60
CA PHE A 8 -14.77 -2.19 -10.65
C PHE A 8 -15.85 -1.48 -9.84
N LEU A 9 -16.89 -0.95 -10.51
CA LEU A 9 -18.01 -0.26 -9.84
C LEU A 9 -18.83 -1.20 -8.93
N LYS A 10 -18.83 -2.51 -9.18
CA LYS A 10 -19.40 -3.53 -8.29
C LYS A 10 -18.52 -3.72 -7.05
N TYR A 11 -17.21 -3.88 -7.23
CA TYR A 11 -16.24 -4.16 -6.17
C TYR A 11 -16.13 -3.02 -5.15
N VAL A 12 -16.08 -1.77 -5.61
CA VAL A 12 -16.00 -0.61 -4.69
C VAL A 12 -17.21 -0.46 -3.78
N ARG A 13 -18.34 -1.08 -4.07
CA ARG A 13 -19.55 -1.07 -3.22
C ARG A 13 -19.51 -2.10 -2.10
N ILE A 14 -18.60 -3.06 -2.16
CA ILE A 14 -18.40 -4.06 -1.09
C ILE A 14 -17.52 -3.43 -0.03
N ASP A 15 -17.99 -3.37 1.21
CA ASP A 15 -17.18 -2.88 2.34
C ASP A 15 -16.18 -3.95 2.76
N THR A 16 -14.89 -3.62 2.65
CA THR A 16 -13.77 -4.53 2.97
C THR A 16 -12.70 -3.87 3.82
N GLN A 17 -13.06 -2.83 4.57
CA GLN A 17 -12.12 -2.09 5.40
C GLN A 17 -11.45 -2.99 6.43
N SER A 18 -10.11 -3.01 6.46
CA SER A 18 -9.29 -3.72 7.43
C SER A 18 -9.26 -3.04 8.80
N ASN A 19 -8.73 -3.73 9.81
CA ASN A 19 -8.72 -3.28 11.21
C ASN A 19 -7.35 -3.57 11.86
N GLU A 20 -6.54 -2.54 12.02
CA GLU A 20 -5.20 -2.63 12.63
C GLU A 20 -5.20 -3.14 14.09
N ASN A 21 -6.33 -3.03 14.80
CA ASN A 21 -6.45 -3.48 16.18
C ASN A 21 -6.91 -4.96 16.30
N SER A 22 -7.11 -5.65 15.18
CA SER A 22 -7.52 -7.06 15.16
C SER A 22 -6.32 -8.00 15.23
N GLU A 23 -6.47 -9.09 15.97
CA GLU A 23 -5.48 -10.17 16.03
C GLU A 23 -5.82 -11.34 15.08
N THR A 24 -6.96 -11.26 14.37
CA THR A 24 -7.38 -12.30 13.42
C THR A 24 -6.78 -12.08 12.03
N ALA A 25 -6.83 -13.11 11.18
CA ALA A 25 -6.50 -13.03 9.76
C ALA A 25 -7.59 -13.77 8.96
N PRO A 26 -8.34 -13.07 8.08
CA PRO A 26 -8.27 -11.62 7.88
C PRO A 26 -8.67 -10.82 9.13
N SER A 27 -8.26 -9.56 9.18
CA SER A 27 -8.53 -8.66 10.30
C SER A 27 -10.03 -8.41 10.50
N GLU A 28 -10.78 -8.38 9.39
CA GLU A 28 -12.22 -8.25 9.35
C GLU A 28 -12.83 -9.30 8.41
N ALA A 29 -13.85 -10.02 8.89
CA ALA A 29 -14.51 -11.06 8.09
C ALA A 29 -15.16 -10.53 6.80
N LYS A 30 -15.49 -9.24 6.73
CA LYS A 30 -16.09 -8.60 5.55
C LYS A 30 -15.13 -8.50 4.35
N GLU A 31 -13.82 -8.60 4.56
CA GLU A 31 -12.82 -8.67 3.48
C GLU A 31 -13.06 -9.89 2.59
N LEU A 32 -13.51 -11.00 3.18
CA LEU A 32 -13.88 -12.21 2.45
C LEU A 32 -15.06 -12.03 1.49
N ASP A 33 -15.87 -11.00 1.64
CA ASP A 33 -17.01 -10.79 0.75
C ASP A 33 -16.55 -10.41 -0.66
N LEU A 34 -15.46 -9.62 -0.77
CA LEU A 34 -14.84 -9.34 -2.06
C LEU A 34 -14.07 -10.56 -2.60
N SER A 35 -13.30 -11.25 -1.75
CA SER A 35 -12.60 -12.48 -2.17
C SER A 35 -13.57 -13.51 -2.77
N ARG A 36 -14.77 -13.68 -2.17
CA ARG A 36 -15.82 -14.57 -2.68
C ARG A 36 -16.41 -14.07 -4.01
N GLU A 37 -16.59 -12.77 -4.16
CA GLU A 37 -17.12 -12.20 -5.41
C GLU A 37 -16.09 -12.31 -6.55
N ILE A 38 -14.79 -12.11 -6.27
CA ILE A 38 -13.69 -12.35 -7.22
C ILE A 38 -13.64 -13.84 -7.61
N LEU A 39 -13.72 -14.75 -6.63
CA LEU A 39 -13.75 -16.19 -6.90
C LEU A 39 -14.91 -16.56 -7.83
N LYS A 40 -16.10 -16.03 -7.59
CA LYS A 40 -17.26 -16.25 -8.45
C LYS A 40 -17.03 -15.72 -9.88
N ASP A 41 -16.49 -14.51 -10.03
CA ASP A 41 -16.18 -13.93 -11.33
C ASP A 41 -15.12 -14.76 -12.07
N LEU A 42 -14.13 -15.36 -11.37
CA LEU A 42 -13.14 -16.30 -11.94
C LEU A 42 -13.80 -17.60 -12.38
N GLU A 43 -14.71 -18.17 -11.57
CA GLU A 43 -15.45 -19.41 -11.91
C GLU A 43 -16.32 -19.21 -13.13
N GLU A 44 -16.94 -18.03 -13.32
CA GLU A 44 -17.69 -17.69 -14.53
C GLU A 44 -16.81 -17.69 -15.79
N LEU A 45 -15.50 -17.40 -15.63
CA LEU A 45 -14.49 -17.51 -16.70
C LEU A 45 -13.93 -18.93 -16.87
N GLY A 46 -14.36 -19.89 -16.05
CA GLY A 46 -13.83 -21.25 -16.03
C GLY A 46 -12.48 -21.39 -15.32
N ILE A 47 -12.04 -20.36 -14.61
CA ILE A 47 -10.80 -20.36 -13.81
C ILE A 47 -11.14 -20.80 -12.39
N LYS A 48 -10.52 -21.92 -11.95
CA LYS A 48 -10.73 -22.43 -10.59
C LYS A 48 -9.84 -21.69 -9.61
N GLY A 49 -10.42 -21.28 -8.50
CA GLY A 49 -9.73 -20.64 -7.39
C GLY A 49 -10.05 -21.32 -6.06
N GLU A 50 -9.28 -20.96 -5.04
CA GLU A 50 -9.45 -21.42 -3.67
C GLU A 50 -9.12 -20.29 -2.70
N ILE A 51 -10.02 -20.03 -1.75
CA ILE A 51 -9.78 -19.12 -0.62
C ILE A 51 -9.28 -19.98 0.55
N ASP A 52 -8.10 -19.65 1.08
CA ASP A 52 -7.53 -20.36 2.22
C ASP A 52 -8.15 -19.92 3.56
N GLU A 53 -7.70 -20.53 4.65
CA GLU A 53 -8.20 -20.24 6.01
C GLU A 53 -7.87 -18.81 6.50
N PHE A 54 -6.93 -18.13 5.84
CA PHE A 54 -6.52 -16.76 6.14
C PHE A 54 -7.12 -15.73 5.17
N GLY A 55 -8.02 -16.15 4.26
CA GLY A 55 -8.72 -15.26 3.33
C GLY A 55 -8.01 -14.98 2.02
N ARG A 56 -6.85 -15.60 1.76
CA ARG A 56 -6.10 -15.42 0.49
C ARG A 56 -6.75 -16.25 -0.60
N LEU A 57 -7.01 -15.60 -1.74
CA LEU A 57 -7.57 -16.26 -2.91
C LEU A 57 -6.44 -16.58 -3.90
N TYR A 58 -6.26 -17.86 -4.19
CA TYR A 58 -5.32 -18.37 -5.19
C TYR A 58 -6.09 -18.90 -6.40
N ALA A 59 -5.63 -18.57 -7.61
CA ALA A 59 -6.18 -19.13 -8.83
C ALA A 59 -5.09 -19.23 -9.93
N HIS A 60 -5.30 -20.10 -10.91
CA HIS A 60 -4.32 -20.36 -11.96
C HIS A 60 -5.00 -20.43 -13.32
N LEU A 61 -4.46 -19.70 -14.31
CA LEU A 61 -4.80 -19.85 -15.71
C LEU A 61 -3.64 -20.57 -16.43
N PRO A 62 -3.84 -21.79 -16.97
CA PRO A 62 -2.81 -22.48 -17.76
C PRO A 62 -2.38 -21.65 -18.97
N GLY A 63 -1.10 -21.68 -19.30
CA GLY A 63 -0.52 -21.03 -20.48
C GLY A 63 0.32 -22.00 -21.31
N GLU A 64 1.21 -21.45 -22.17
CA GLU A 64 2.09 -22.24 -23.02
C GLU A 64 3.09 -23.06 -22.17
N GLU A 65 3.27 -24.34 -22.54
CA GLU A 65 4.23 -25.21 -21.86
C GLU A 65 5.68 -24.69 -22.00
N GLY A 66 6.44 -24.79 -20.92
CA GLY A 66 7.86 -24.39 -20.91
C GLY A 66 8.11 -22.91 -20.68
N LEU A 67 7.07 -22.08 -20.58
CA LEU A 67 7.20 -20.70 -20.16
C LEU A 67 7.13 -20.59 -18.62
N ASP A 68 7.87 -19.63 -18.09
CA ASP A 68 7.86 -19.34 -16.64
C ASP A 68 6.48 -18.82 -16.19
N PRO A 69 5.92 -19.30 -15.08
CA PRO A 69 4.67 -18.78 -14.55
C PRO A 69 4.84 -17.35 -14.01
N ILE A 70 3.94 -16.45 -14.38
CA ILE A 70 3.90 -15.05 -13.96
C ILE A 70 2.80 -14.87 -12.93
N GLY A 71 3.16 -14.26 -11.78
CA GLY A 71 2.21 -13.90 -10.74
C GLY A 71 1.56 -12.53 -10.99
N LEU A 72 0.30 -12.40 -10.60
CA LEU A 72 -0.39 -11.13 -10.42
C LEU A 72 -0.99 -11.09 -9.03
N ASN A 73 -0.79 -9.99 -8.33
CA ASN A 73 -1.34 -9.75 -7.00
C ASN A 73 -2.07 -8.41 -6.96
N ALA A 74 -3.16 -8.37 -6.21
CA ALA A 74 -3.90 -7.18 -5.78
C ALA A 74 -4.46 -7.45 -4.39
N HIS A 75 -4.81 -6.41 -3.63
CA HIS A 75 -5.40 -6.60 -2.32
C HIS A 75 -6.89 -6.27 -2.29
N VAL A 76 -7.63 -6.98 -1.43
CA VAL A 76 -9.09 -6.86 -1.35
C VAL A 76 -9.57 -5.89 -0.27
N ASP A 77 -8.74 -5.60 0.72
CA ASP A 77 -9.09 -4.68 1.79
C ASP A 77 -8.98 -3.21 1.38
N THR A 78 -9.44 -2.33 2.22
CA THR A 78 -9.31 -0.88 2.07
C THR A 78 -8.85 -0.24 3.36
N ALA A 79 -8.16 0.89 3.24
CA ALA A 79 -7.64 1.68 4.34
C ALA A 79 -8.70 2.12 5.36
N SER A 80 -8.28 2.39 6.59
CA SER A 80 -9.15 2.68 7.73
C SER A 80 -9.35 4.17 8.04
N GLU A 81 -8.66 5.08 7.35
CA GLU A 81 -8.68 6.53 7.63
C GLU A 81 -10.05 7.18 7.39
N ILE A 82 -10.81 6.64 6.45
CA ILE A 82 -12.20 7.03 6.19
C ILE A 82 -13.00 5.79 5.80
N THR A 83 -14.30 5.79 6.10
CA THR A 83 -15.15 4.62 5.82
C THR A 83 -15.18 4.24 4.34
N GLY A 84 -15.07 2.93 4.08
CA GLY A 84 -15.34 2.28 2.78
C GLY A 84 -16.76 1.69 2.66
N ALA A 85 -17.63 1.95 3.63
CA ALA A 85 -19.00 1.44 3.61
C ALA A 85 -19.96 2.35 2.83
N ASN A 86 -20.83 1.74 2.03
CA ASN A 86 -21.84 2.46 1.21
C ASN A 86 -21.24 3.43 0.19
N VAL A 87 -20.14 3.07 -0.44
CA VAL A 87 -19.53 3.86 -1.50
C VAL A 87 -20.51 4.12 -2.63
N LYS A 88 -20.62 5.38 -3.06
CA LYS A 88 -21.48 5.85 -4.15
C LYS A 88 -20.62 6.38 -5.30
N PRO A 89 -20.08 5.50 -6.14
CA PRO A 89 -19.24 5.92 -7.26
C PRO A 89 -20.06 6.70 -8.29
N ARG A 90 -19.45 7.76 -8.83
CA ARG A 90 -20.03 8.63 -9.85
C ARG A 90 -19.01 8.86 -10.96
N ILE A 91 -19.46 8.78 -12.20
CA ILE A 91 -18.63 9.06 -13.37
C ILE A 91 -18.71 10.55 -13.72
N ILE A 92 -17.56 11.17 -13.95
CA ILE A 92 -17.39 12.48 -14.56
C ILE A 92 -16.90 12.24 -15.98
N GLU A 93 -17.76 12.49 -16.94
CA GLU A 93 -17.43 12.30 -18.37
C GLU A 93 -16.58 13.47 -18.86
N SER A 94 -15.53 13.20 -19.65
CA SER A 94 -14.66 14.18 -20.32
C SER A 94 -14.26 15.33 -19.41
N TYR A 95 -13.57 15.01 -18.34
CA TYR A 95 -13.20 15.99 -17.31
C TYR A 95 -12.56 17.24 -17.92
N ASP A 96 -13.11 18.40 -17.63
CA ASP A 96 -12.76 19.68 -18.25
C ASP A 96 -11.57 20.43 -17.60
N GLY A 97 -10.96 19.86 -16.54
CA GLY A 97 -9.89 20.50 -15.77
C GLY A 97 -10.38 21.46 -14.69
N GLY A 98 -11.67 21.57 -14.48
CA GLY A 98 -12.32 22.44 -13.50
C GLY A 98 -12.41 21.83 -12.10
N VAL A 99 -13.25 22.43 -11.27
CA VAL A 99 -13.54 21.94 -9.91
C VAL A 99 -14.54 20.80 -9.97
N ILE A 100 -14.18 19.65 -9.41
CA ILE A 100 -15.10 18.53 -9.21
C ILE A 100 -15.77 18.70 -7.85
N ARG A 101 -17.07 18.98 -7.83
CA ARG A 101 -17.85 19.04 -6.60
C ARG A 101 -18.29 17.62 -6.21
N LEU A 102 -17.86 17.16 -5.04
CA LEU A 102 -18.26 15.86 -4.48
C LEU A 102 -19.62 15.97 -3.79
N ASN A 103 -19.76 16.97 -2.90
CA ASN A 103 -21.01 17.34 -2.21
C ASN A 103 -21.00 18.83 -1.83
N ASP A 104 -21.87 19.26 -0.90
CA ASP A 104 -21.96 20.68 -0.49
C ASP A 104 -20.77 21.16 0.35
N GLN A 105 -19.99 20.26 0.93
CA GLN A 105 -18.85 20.58 1.80
C GLN A 105 -17.49 20.31 1.11
N TYR A 106 -17.43 19.34 0.19
CA TYR A 106 -16.18 18.85 -0.37
C TYR A 106 -16.14 18.99 -1.89
N SER A 107 -15.01 19.48 -2.35
CA SER A 107 -14.68 19.55 -3.78
C SER A 107 -13.18 19.34 -3.97
N MET A 108 -12.76 18.93 -5.14
CA MET A 108 -11.35 18.81 -5.52
C MET A 108 -11.07 19.57 -6.82
N SER A 109 -9.83 20.02 -6.98
CA SER A 109 -9.40 20.79 -8.15
C SER A 109 -7.93 20.56 -8.44
N PRO A 110 -7.44 20.84 -9.66
CA PRO A 110 -6.03 20.73 -10.00
C PRO A 110 -5.09 21.58 -9.14
N LYS A 111 -5.60 22.69 -8.57
CA LYS A 111 -4.83 23.51 -7.64
C LYS A 111 -4.53 22.77 -6.32
N GLN A 112 -5.46 21.97 -5.86
CA GLN A 112 -5.34 21.19 -4.63
C GLN A 112 -4.68 19.83 -4.89
N PHE A 113 -5.04 19.20 -6.00
CA PHE A 113 -4.55 17.89 -6.43
C PHE A 113 -4.00 17.99 -7.87
N PRO A 114 -2.69 18.26 -8.04
CA PRO A 114 -2.08 18.49 -9.35
C PRO A 114 -2.24 17.35 -10.36
N SER A 115 -2.38 16.10 -9.87
CA SER A 115 -2.62 14.91 -10.69
C SER A 115 -3.84 15.05 -11.60
N LEU A 116 -4.89 15.74 -11.17
CA LEU A 116 -6.09 16.01 -11.98
C LEU A 116 -5.77 16.71 -13.30
N SER A 117 -4.67 17.49 -13.36
CA SER A 117 -4.26 18.18 -14.60
C SER A 117 -3.83 17.21 -15.70
N MET A 118 -3.44 15.99 -15.36
CA MET A 118 -3.03 14.96 -16.33
C MET A 118 -4.24 14.30 -17.01
N HIS A 119 -5.42 14.43 -16.42
CA HIS A 119 -6.65 13.74 -16.83
C HIS A 119 -7.69 14.63 -17.49
N ILE A 120 -7.29 15.81 -18.00
CA ILE A 120 -8.20 16.66 -18.77
C ILE A 120 -8.60 15.94 -20.04
N GLY A 121 -9.92 15.72 -20.21
CA GLY A 121 -10.50 14.95 -21.29
C GLY A 121 -10.76 13.47 -20.96
N ASP A 122 -10.25 12.97 -19.84
CA ASP A 122 -10.53 11.61 -19.35
C ASP A 122 -11.91 11.51 -18.69
N ASP A 123 -12.46 10.31 -18.69
CA ASP A 123 -13.57 9.96 -17.82
C ASP A 123 -13.03 9.56 -16.44
N LEU A 124 -13.60 10.09 -15.36
CA LEU A 124 -13.15 9.84 -13.99
C LEU A 124 -14.25 9.18 -13.16
N VAL A 125 -13.88 8.22 -12.30
CA VAL A 125 -14.74 7.76 -11.20
C VAL A 125 -14.37 8.49 -9.93
N VAL A 126 -15.36 9.06 -9.25
CA VAL A 126 -15.22 9.74 -7.95
C VAL A 126 -16.32 9.28 -6.99
N THR A 127 -16.18 9.56 -5.70
CA THR A 127 -17.26 9.34 -4.70
C THR A 127 -18.13 10.59 -4.51
N ASP A 128 -19.12 10.48 -3.61
CA ASP A 128 -19.89 11.62 -3.12
C ASP A 128 -19.15 12.40 -2.01
N GLY A 129 -17.91 12.05 -1.69
CA GLY A 129 -17.08 12.69 -0.65
C GLY A 129 -17.42 12.27 0.77
N THR A 130 -18.32 11.30 0.98
CA THR A 130 -18.62 10.75 2.31
C THR A 130 -17.77 9.53 2.68
N THR A 131 -17.17 8.89 1.67
CA THR A 131 -16.34 7.67 1.78
C THR A 131 -15.05 7.84 0.98
N LEU A 132 -14.08 6.93 1.14
CA LEU A 132 -13.09 6.66 0.10
C LEU A 132 -13.77 6.07 -1.15
N LEU A 133 -13.03 5.93 -2.26
CA LEU A 133 -13.53 5.20 -3.45
C LEU A 133 -13.23 3.70 -3.34
N GLY A 134 -12.04 3.33 -2.85
CA GLY A 134 -11.52 1.96 -2.85
C GLY A 134 -10.92 1.57 -4.21
N GLY A 135 -10.41 2.56 -4.96
CA GLY A 135 -9.57 2.31 -6.13
C GLY A 135 -8.29 1.59 -5.76
N ASP A 136 -7.78 1.89 -4.61
CA ASP A 136 -6.76 1.18 -3.85
C ASP A 136 -7.46 0.10 -2.99
N ASP A 137 -7.38 -1.24 -3.33
CA ASP A 137 -6.80 -1.71 -4.62
C ASP A 137 -7.83 -2.50 -5.47
N LYS A 138 -9.12 -2.19 -5.33
CA LYS A 138 -10.18 -2.84 -6.12
C LYS A 138 -10.07 -2.52 -7.62
N ALA A 139 -9.25 -1.51 -7.98
CA ALA A 139 -8.90 -1.27 -9.37
C ALA A 139 -7.95 -2.36 -9.88
N GLY A 140 -6.93 -2.73 -9.10
CA GLY A 140 -6.04 -3.86 -9.41
C GLY A 140 -6.80 -5.17 -9.53
N ASP A 141 -7.70 -5.46 -8.57
CA ASP A 141 -8.60 -6.61 -8.65
C ASP A 141 -9.35 -6.66 -10.00
N ALA A 142 -9.97 -5.56 -10.37
CA ALA A 142 -10.78 -5.48 -11.60
C ALA A 142 -9.92 -5.54 -12.87
N ILE A 143 -8.71 -4.95 -12.88
CA ILE A 143 -7.73 -5.01 -13.98
C ILE A 143 -7.30 -6.46 -14.20
N ILE A 144 -6.92 -7.16 -13.14
CA ILE A 144 -6.51 -8.58 -13.23
C ILE A 144 -7.64 -9.42 -13.81
N LEU A 145 -8.85 -9.30 -13.27
CA LEU A 145 -10.02 -10.05 -13.77
C LEU A 145 -10.35 -9.72 -15.22
N ALA A 146 -10.21 -8.45 -15.64
CA ALA A 146 -10.43 -8.05 -17.02
C ALA A 146 -9.38 -8.62 -17.98
N ALA A 147 -8.10 -8.67 -17.55
CA ALA A 147 -7.05 -9.31 -18.32
C ALA A 147 -7.28 -10.82 -18.46
N MET A 148 -7.74 -11.49 -17.40
CA MET A 148 -8.13 -12.92 -17.46
C MET A 148 -9.32 -13.15 -18.41
N ASP A 149 -10.36 -12.33 -18.30
CA ASP A 149 -11.53 -12.36 -19.20
C ASP A 149 -11.09 -12.23 -20.67
N TYR A 150 -10.19 -11.29 -20.94
CA TYR A 150 -9.65 -11.10 -22.29
C TYR A 150 -8.89 -12.34 -22.79
N LEU A 151 -7.97 -12.89 -22.03
CA LEU A 151 -7.17 -14.05 -22.43
C LEU A 151 -8.03 -15.31 -22.64
N VAL A 152 -9.00 -15.55 -21.78
CA VAL A 152 -9.93 -16.70 -21.91
C VAL A 152 -10.76 -16.61 -23.18
N HIS A 153 -11.18 -15.42 -23.60
CA HIS A 153 -11.97 -15.22 -24.81
C HIS A 153 -11.14 -15.07 -26.10
N HIS A 154 -9.79 -14.99 -25.97
CA HIS A 154 -8.85 -14.89 -27.07
C HIS A 154 -7.82 -16.02 -27.05
N PRO A 155 -8.25 -17.29 -27.20
CA PRO A 155 -7.36 -18.46 -27.09
C PRO A 155 -6.26 -18.52 -28.17
N GLU A 156 -6.34 -17.68 -29.20
CA GLU A 156 -5.26 -17.49 -30.18
C GLU A 156 -4.06 -16.75 -29.62
N ILE A 157 -4.21 -16.04 -28.49
CA ILE A 157 -3.11 -15.33 -27.83
C ILE A 157 -2.33 -16.31 -26.95
N LYS A 158 -1.09 -16.56 -27.35
CA LYS A 158 -0.15 -17.34 -26.54
C LYS A 158 0.32 -16.51 -25.35
N HIS A 159 0.23 -17.09 -24.16
CA HIS A 159 0.61 -16.38 -22.93
C HIS A 159 1.29 -17.32 -21.94
N HIS A 160 2.01 -16.74 -20.99
CA HIS A 160 2.61 -17.44 -19.84
C HIS A 160 1.51 -18.08 -18.97
N PRO A 161 1.80 -19.18 -18.23
CA PRO A 161 0.95 -19.59 -17.12
C PRO A 161 0.79 -18.42 -16.14
N VAL A 162 -0.44 -18.14 -15.71
CA VAL A 162 -0.74 -17.02 -14.82
C VAL A 162 -1.13 -17.54 -13.44
N CYS A 163 -0.49 -17.02 -12.40
CA CYS A 163 -0.72 -17.36 -11.01
C CYS A 163 -1.31 -16.14 -10.30
N LEU A 164 -2.59 -16.21 -9.92
CA LEU A 164 -3.30 -15.12 -9.28
C LEU A 164 -3.24 -15.25 -7.76
N LEU A 165 -3.07 -14.13 -7.07
CA LEU A 165 -3.13 -14.02 -5.63
C LEU A 165 -3.88 -12.74 -5.27
N PHE A 166 -4.94 -12.85 -4.46
CA PHE A 166 -5.63 -11.71 -3.88
C PHE A 166 -5.51 -11.79 -2.36
N THR A 167 -5.01 -10.73 -1.76
CA THR A 167 -4.62 -10.69 -0.35
C THR A 167 -5.56 -9.80 0.48
N PRO A 168 -6.00 -10.21 1.66
CA PRO A 168 -6.58 -9.31 2.66
C PRO A 168 -5.48 -8.63 3.48
N ASP A 169 -5.81 -7.63 4.28
CA ASP A 169 -4.95 -7.01 5.29
C ASP A 169 -3.67 -6.31 4.76
N GLU A 170 -3.60 -5.95 3.47
CA GLU A 170 -2.45 -5.20 2.94
C GLU A 170 -2.29 -3.85 3.63
N GLU A 171 -3.38 -3.11 3.80
CA GLU A 171 -3.45 -1.75 4.33
C GLU A 171 -2.99 -1.63 5.80
N ILE A 172 -2.90 -2.76 6.48
CA ILE A 172 -2.34 -2.88 7.82
C ILE A 172 -0.98 -3.61 7.84
N GLY A 173 -0.38 -3.80 6.65
CA GLY A 173 0.96 -4.39 6.47
C GLY A 173 1.01 -5.91 6.67
N ARG A 174 -0.12 -6.62 6.60
CA ARG A 174 -0.23 -8.07 6.88
C ARG A 174 -0.63 -8.90 5.66
N GLY A 175 -0.82 -8.30 4.49
CA GLY A 175 -1.29 -8.97 3.27
C GLY A 175 -0.43 -10.17 2.88
N SER A 176 0.87 -10.03 2.95
CA SER A 176 1.83 -11.09 2.63
C SER A 176 2.03 -12.14 3.74
N GLU A 177 1.52 -11.92 4.96
CA GLU A 177 1.57 -12.91 6.04
C GLU A 177 0.81 -14.19 5.64
N HIS A 178 1.35 -15.35 6.00
CA HIS A 178 0.78 -16.66 5.71
C HIS A 178 0.59 -17.00 4.22
N VAL A 179 1.12 -16.21 3.27
CA VAL A 179 1.06 -16.56 1.85
C VAL A 179 1.88 -17.80 1.57
N ASP A 180 1.24 -18.82 1.00
CA ASP A 180 1.93 -20.01 0.49
C ASP A 180 2.51 -19.72 -0.89
N ILE A 181 3.79 -19.31 -0.92
CA ILE A 181 4.54 -19.03 -2.14
C ILE A 181 4.57 -20.21 -3.11
N LYS A 182 4.61 -21.45 -2.59
CA LYS A 182 4.63 -22.66 -3.44
C LYS A 182 3.26 -22.90 -4.07
N LYS A 183 2.17 -22.64 -3.34
CA LYS A 183 0.81 -22.71 -3.85
C LYS A 183 0.56 -21.61 -4.88
N TRP A 184 1.05 -20.38 -4.63
CA TRP A 184 1.01 -19.30 -5.62
C TRP A 184 1.74 -19.71 -6.90
N GLY A 185 2.96 -20.28 -6.78
CA GLY A 185 3.68 -20.92 -7.87
C GLY A 185 4.27 -19.96 -8.91
N ALA A 186 4.26 -18.68 -8.69
CA ALA A 186 4.85 -17.68 -9.56
C ALA A 186 6.39 -17.71 -9.48
N LYS A 187 7.07 -17.54 -10.60
CA LYS A 187 8.53 -17.34 -10.66
C LYS A 187 8.92 -15.90 -10.34
N TYR A 188 8.17 -14.97 -10.84
CA TYR A 188 8.15 -13.54 -10.50
C TYR A 188 6.72 -13.03 -10.68
N ALA A 189 6.42 -11.87 -10.13
CA ALA A 189 5.06 -11.37 -10.13
C ALA A 189 5.00 -9.85 -10.33
N TYR A 190 3.79 -9.31 -10.37
CA TYR A 190 3.49 -7.89 -10.31
C TYR A 190 2.38 -7.67 -9.30
N THR A 191 2.57 -6.72 -8.40
CA THR A 191 1.48 -6.14 -7.63
C THR A 191 0.84 -5.06 -8.48
N VAL A 192 -0.46 -5.19 -8.75
CA VAL A 192 -1.25 -4.24 -9.56
C VAL A 192 -1.91 -3.25 -8.61
N ASP A 193 -1.10 -2.41 -7.97
CA ASP A 193 -1.46 -1.59 -6.83
C ASP A 193 -0.71 -0.23 -6.84
N GLY A 194 -0.09 0.10 -7.96
CA GLY A 194 0.60 1.37 -8.15
C GLY A 194 -0.32 2.49 -8.62
N SER A 195 0.23 3.71 -8.72
CA SER A 195 -0.54 4.89 -9.06
C SER A 195 -0.89 4.96 -10.55
N TYR A 196 -0.05 5.51 -11.38
CA TYR A 196 -0.41 5.92 -12.72
C TYR A 196 0.14 5.02 -13.82
N TYR A 197 -0.53 5.07 -14.96
CA TYR A 197 -0.09 4.41 -16.17
C TYR A 197 1.25 4.97 -16.66
N GLY A 198 2.20 4.11 -16.94
CA GLY A 198 3.53 4.50 -17.40
C GLY A 198 4.58 4.47 -16.31
N ASP A 199 4.25 4.06 -15.10
CA ASP A 199 5.21 3.87 -14.02
C ASP A 199 5.40 2.40 -13.67
N ILE A 200 6.62 2.04 -13.27
CA ILE A 200 6.97 0.74 -12.71
C ILE A 200 7.73 1.00 -11.43
N GLU A 201 7.14 0.67 -10.32
CA GLU A 201 7.71 0.93 -9.01
C GLU A 201 8.56 -0.27 -8.57
N ILE A 202 9.85 -0.03 -8.38
CA ILE A 202 10.86 -1.05 -8.04
C ILE A 202 11.58 -0.76 -6.73
N GLU A 203 11.17 0.27 -6.03
CA GLU A 203 11.83 0.77 -4.84
C GLU A 203 10.82 1.21 -3.78
N THR A 204 10.91 0.64 -2.58
CA THR A 204 10.11 0.99 -1.41
C THR A 204 11.01 1.56 -0.31
N PHE A 205 10.44 2.09 0.76
CA PHE A 205 11.20 2.32 1.96
C PHE A 205 11.73 1.00 2.57
N ASN A 206 12.82 1.08 3.35
CA ASN A 206 13.03 0.22 4.50
C ASN A 206 12.28 0.85 5.66
N ALA A 207 11.63 0.05 6.48
CA ALA A 207 10.74 0.47 7.56
C ALA A 207 11.14 -0.13 8.89
N ALA A 208 10.98 0.68 9.93
CA ALA A 208 11.10 0.26 11.31
C ALA A 208 10.10 1.04 12.17
N HIS A 209 9.80 0.52 13.35
CA HIS A 209 9.08 1.22 14.40
C HIS A 209 9.94 1.38 15.65
N ALA A 210 9.62 2.37 16.47
CA ALA A 210 10.26 2.57 17.76
C ALA A 210 9.21 2.92 18.82
N GLU A 211 9.25 2.17 19.93
CA GLU A 211 8.42 2.40 21.10
C GLU A 211 9.29 2.90 22.25
N VAL A 212 8.96 4.09 22.76
CA VAL A 212 9.64 4.69 23.91
C VAL A 212 8.70 4.70 25.09
N THR A 213 9.08 4.06 26.18
CA THR A 213 8.33 4.11 27.43
C THR A 213 9.19 4.80 28.50
N ILE A 214 8.60 5.75 29.21
CA ILE A 214 9.26 6.51 30.27
C ILE A 214 8.46 6.31 31.56
N GLU A 215 9.09 5.76 32.58
CA GLU A 215 8.58 5.70 33.94
C GLU A 215 9.24 6.81 34.76
N GLY A 216 8.43 7.76 35.24
CA GLY A 216 8.86 8.92 35.97
C GLY A 216 8.92 8.68 37.50
N VAL A 217 9.13 9.76 38.25
CA VAL A 217 9.03 9.75 39.71
C VAL A 217 8.00 10.79 40.11
N SER A 218 6.81 10.33 40.50
CA SER A 218 5.71 11.19 40.92
C SER A 218 5.81 11.52 42.42
N VAL A 219 5.73 12.79 42.77
CA VAL A 219 5.63 13.30 44.14
C VAL A 219 4.71 14.53 44.15
N HIS A 220 4.25 14.97 45.31
CA HIS A 220 3.46 16.19 45.43
C HIS A 220 4.19 17.38 44.81
N PRO A 221 3.57 18.19 43.92
CA PRO A 221 4.25 19.27 43.21
C PRO A 221 4.94 20.28 44.13
N GLY A 222 4.37 20.55 45.30
CA GLY A 222 4.98 21.43 46.29
C GLY A 222 6.31 20.91 46.88
N ASP A 223 6.54 19.58 46.84
CA ASP A 223 7.74 18.91 47.37
C ASP A 223 8.65 18.34 46.27
N ALA A 224 8.42 18.74 45.01
CA ALA A 224 9.00 18.13 43.80
C ALA A 224 10.50 18.46 43.60
N LYS A 225 11.01 19.52 44.20
CA LYS A 225 12.39 19.97 43.96
C LYS A 225 13.42 18.89 44.27
N GLY A 226 14.17 18.47 43.25
CA GLY A 226 15.20 17.44 43.36
C GLY A 226 14.71 16.00 43.56
N LYS A 227 13.39 15.76 43.41
CA LYS A 227 12.75 14.45 43.58
C LYS A 227 11.92 14.02 42.37
N MET A 228 11.09 14.92 41.88
CA MET A 228 10.17 14.58 40.77
C MET A 228 10.94 14.46 39.47
N VAL A 229 10.61 13.44 38.70
CA VAL A 229 10.86 13.34 37.25
C VAL A 229 9.52 13.15 36.56
N ASN A 230 9.07 14.17 35.84
CA ASN A 230 7.79 14.11 35.09
C ASN A 230 8.00 13.39 33.78
N ALA A 231 7.41 12.18 33.64
CA ALA A 231 7.56 11.36 32.45
C ALA A 231 7.06 12.06 31.18
N ALA A 232 5.93 12.79 31.25
CA ALA A 232 5.41 13.53 30.10
C ALA A 232 6.36 14.65 29.63
N SER A 233 7.06 15.33 30.56
CA SER A 233 8.07 16.32 30.20
C SER A 233 9.30 15.70 29.54
N VAL A 234 9.73 14.53 30.02
CA VAL A 234 10.85 13.79 29.43
C VAL A 234 10.47 13.27 28.03
N ALA A 235 9.22 12.86 27.81
CA ALA A 235 8.71 12.47 26.50
C ALA A 235 8.78 13.61 25.48
N CYS A 236 8.36 14.81 25.87
CA CYS A 236 8.51 16.00 25.02
C CYS A 236 10.01 16.30 24.71
N GLU A 237 10.88 16.13 25.69
CA GLU A 237 12.31 16.34 25.49
C GLU A 237 12.91 15.28 24.55
N PHE A 238 12.42 14.03 24.59
CA PHE A 238 12.82 12.98 23.68
C PHE A 238 12.48 13.34 22.22
N ASP A 239 11.23 13.71 21.95
CA ASP A 239 10.80 14.09 20.60
C ASP A 239 11.54 15.32 20.07
N MET A 240 11.77 16.32 20.94
CA MET A 240 12.50 17.52 20.56
C MET A 240 14.01 17.31 20.36
N ALA A 241 14.58 16.21 20.85
CA ALA A 241 15.98 15.86 20.63
C ALA A 241 16.21 15.21 19.25
N LEU A 242 15.15 14.67 18.61
CA LEU A 242 15.23 14.14 17.26
C LEU A 242 15.41 15.27 16.23
N PRO A 243 16.11 15.03 15.12
CA PRO A 243 16.32 16.02 14.07
C PRO A 243 15.00 16.53 13.48
N GLU A 244 14.72 17.82 13.57
CA GLU A 244 13.47 18.43 13.10
C GLU A 244 13.22 18.20 11.61
N LYS A 245 14.28 18.27 10.78
CA LYS A 245 14.16 18.15 9.31
C LYS A 245 13.92 16.72 8.82
N VAL A 246 14.00 15.73 9.70
CA VAL A 246 13.72 14.32 9.40
C VAL A 246 12.29 13.95 9.80
N ARG A 247 11.36 14.88 9.69
CA ARG A 247 9.93 14.64 9.89
C ARG A 247 9.19 14.61 8.54
N PRO A 248 8.09 13.87 8.40
CA PRO A 248 7.39 13.70 7.11
C PRO A 248 7.07 15.00 6.38
N GLN A 249 6.69 16.05 7.12
CA GLN A 249 6.34 17.35 6.56
C GLN A 249 7.51 18.13 5.95
N TYR A 250 8.74 17.65 6.09
CA TYR A 250 9.96 18.30 5.58
C TYR A 250 10.73 17.42 4.59
N THR A 251 10.20 16.24 4.24
CA THR A 251 10.92 15.25 3.42
C THR A 251 10.13 14.88 2.17
N GLU A 252 10.86 14.64 1.08
CA GLU A 252 10.31 14.23 -0.22
C GLU A 252 11.24 13.23 -0.94
N GLY A 253 10.77 12.64 -2.04
CA GLY A 253 11.55 11.73 -2.87
C GLY A 253 12.18 10.60 -2.05
N HIS A 254 13.50 10.45 -2.11
CA HIS A 254 14.27 9.43 -1.38
C HIS A 254 14.62 9.80 0.07
N GLU A 255 14.21 10.96 0.54
CA GLU A 255 14.50 11.38 1.91
C GLU A 255 13.68 10.58 2.92
N GLY A 256 14.38 10.02 3.92
CA GLY A 256 13.75 9.29 5.02
C GLY A 256 13.13 10.20 6.06
N PHE A 257 12.31 9.63 6.94
CA PHE A 257 11.70 10.38 8.04
C PHE A 257 11.55 9.55 9.33
N ASN A 258 11.43 10.27 10.45
CA ASN A 258 10.94 9.79 11.74
C ASN A 258 9.59 10.46 12.01
N HIS A 259 8.53 9.68 12.14
CA HIS A 259 7.19 10.20 12.38
C HIS A 259 6.68 9.77 13.75
N LEU A 260 6.40 10.74 14.62
CA LEU A 260 5.69 10.49 15.88
C LEU A 260 4.23 10.22 15.56
N VAL A 261 3.80 8.97 15.71
CA VAL A 261 2.43 8.52 15.46
C VAL A 261 1.53 8.86 16.64
N SER A 262 2.00 8.56 17.86
CA SER A 262 1.23 8.84 19.05
C SER A 262 2.14 9.19 20.24
N MET A 263 1.60 10.01 21.14
CA MET A 263 2.21 10.34 22.43
C MET A 263 1.11 10.37 23.48
N ASN A 264 1.28 9.57 24.53
CA ASN A 264 0.39 9.55 25.68
C ASN A 264 1.20 9.65 26.99
N GLY A 265 0.67 10.33 28.00
CA GLY A 265 1.41 10.34 29.25
C GLY A 265 0.91 11.28 30.33
N ASN A 266 1.44 11.05 31.53
CA ASN A 266 1.26 11.87 32.70
C ASN A 266 2.59 11.97 33.48
N VAL A 267 2.57 12.41 34.74
CA VAL A 267 3.79 12.55 35.57
C VAL A 267 4.47 11.21 35.82
N ASP A 268 3.69 10.13 35.96
CA ASP A 268 4.18 8.82 36.37
C ASP A 268 4.71 7.99 35.19
N ARG A 269 3.98 8.02 34.05
CA ARG A 269 4.34 7.26 32.85
C ARG A 269 4.01 8.02 31.58
N ALA A 270 4.84 7.86 30.56
CA ALA A 270 4.60 8.34 29.21
C ALA A 270 5.06 7.30 28.19
N SER A 271 4.43 7.32 27.01
CA SER A 271 4.79 6.50 25.85
C SER A 271 4.78 7.32 24.58
N LEU A 272 5.70 7.01 23.66
CA LEU A 272 5.76 7.57 22.32
C LEU A 272 5.93 6.42 21.34
N SER A 273 5.14 6.46 20.26
CA SER A 273 5.20 5.49 19.17
C SER A 273 5.65 6.19 17.89
N TYR A 274 6.65 5.64 17.23
CA TYR A 274 7.24 6.18 16.01
C TYR A 274 7.28 5.16 14.89
N ILE A 275 7.13 5.64 13.66
CA ILE A 275 7.55 4.92 12.46
C ILE A 275 8.77 5.61 11.85
N LEU A 276 9.75 4.79 11.44
CA LEU A 276 10.99 5.21 10.80
C LEU A 276 11.01 4.69 9.38
N ARG A 277 11.32 5.53 8.42
CA ARG A 277 11.34 5.18 6.99
C ARG A 277 12.59 5.74 6.33
N ASN A 278 13.24 4.94 5.49
CA ASN A 278 14.33 5.40 4.63
C ASN A 278 14.54 4.44 3.45
N HIS A 279 14.78 4.94 2.24
CA HIS A 279 15.15 4.10 1.10
C HIS A 279 16.53 3.45 1.27
N ASP A 280 17.46 4.15 1.93
CA ASP A 280 18.78 3.65 2.24
C ASP A 280 18.79 2.93 3.61
N ALA A 281 19.09 1.62 3.60
CA ALA A 281 19.13 0.81 4.82
C ALA A 281 20.18 1.29 5.84
N LYS A 282 21.32 1.88 5.39
CA LYS A 282 22.33 2.43 6.30
C LYS A 282 21.82 3.68 7.01
N LYS A 283 21.14 4.55 6.26
CA LYS A 283 20.51 5.74 6.85
C LYS A 283 19.38 5.38 7.82
N LEU A 284 18.60 4.32 7.54
CA LEU A 284 17.62 3.82 8.50
C LEU A 284 18.29 3.35 9.78
N GLU A 285 19.44 2.67 9.69
CA GLU A 285 20.19 2.26 10.88
C GLU A 285 20.80 3.46 11.63
N GLU A 286 21.23 4.50 10.93
CA GLU A 286 21.62 5.79 11.54
C GLU A 286 20.45 6.41 12.31
N GLN A 287 19.25 6.46 11.72
CA GLN A 287 18.04 6.93 12.42
C GLN A 287 17.77 6.11 13.70
N LYS A 288 17.83 4.78 13.65
CA LYS A 288 17.68 3.92 14.84
C LYS A 288 18.73 4.22 15.90
N ASN A 289 19.97 4.54 15.50
CA ASN A 289 21.04 4.90 16.42
C ASN A 289 20.78 6.25 17.10
N ASP A 290 20.22 7.22 16.40
CA ASP A 290 19.79 8.49 17.02
C ASP A 290 18.82 8.25 18.18
N PHE A 291 17.84 7.35 18.01
CA PHE A 291 16.91 6.97 19.08
C PHE A 291 17.63 6.34 20.27
N ARG A 292 18.57 5.42 20.03
CA ARG A 292 19.36 4.76 21.08
C ARG A 292 20.22 5.77 21.86
N GLU A 293 20.87 6.70 21.16
CA GLU A 293 21.70 7.74 21.77
C GLU A 293 20.87 8.72 22.59
N ILE A 294 19.70 9.15 22.10
CA ILE A 294 18.80 10.04 22.83
C ILE A 294 18.27 9.35 24.09
N ALA A 295 17.84 8.09 23.98
CA ALA A 295 17.39 7.31 25.14
C ALA A 295 18.48 7.21 26.21
N ALA A 296 19.71 6.86 25.82
CA ALA A 296 20.85 6.76 26.74
C ALA A 296 21.21 8.11 27.40
N LYS A 297 21.19 9.20 26.62
CA LYS A 297 21.46 10.56 27.10
C LYS A 297 20.42 11.00 28.13
N LEU A 298 19.13 10.77 27.84
CA LEU A 298 18.06 11.15 28.76
C LEU A 298 18.05 10.25 30.01
N GLN A 299 18.36 8.95 29.88
CA GLN A 299 18.53 8.07 31.04
C GLN A 299 19.68 8.57 31.96
N GLY A 300 20.78 9.01 31.38
CA GLY A 300 21.89 9.63 32.15
C GLY A 300 21.49 10.93 32.82
N LYS A 301 20.66 11.76 32.18
CA LYS A 301 20.14 13.01 32.73
C LYS A 301 19.11 12.79 33.84
N TYR A 302 18.31 11.73 33.75
CA TYR A 302 17.24 11.38 34.68
C TYR A 302 17.46 9.99 35.31
N PRO A 303 18.49 9.82 36.17
CA PRO A 303 18.88 8.49 36.63
C PRO A 303 17.84 7.80 37.54
N SER A 304 16.89 8.56 38.10
CA SER A 304 15.78 8.01 38.90
C SER A 304 14.55 7.63 38.06
N ALA A 305 14.49 8.01 36.80
CA ALA A 305 13.49 7.52 35.86
C ALA A 305 13.95 6.22 35.19
N LYS A 306 13.03 5.51 34.53
CA LYS A 306 13.36 4.40 33.64
C LYS A 306 12.91 4.75 32.23
N ILE A 307 13.86 4.75 31.29
CA ILE A 307 13.57 4.98 29.88
C ILE A 307 13.86 3.68 29.13
N SER A 308 12.80 3.10 28.56
CA SER A 308 12.87 1.88 27.76
C SER A 308 12.64 2.24 26.29
N LEU A 309 13.43 1.66 25.41
CA LEU A 309 13.33 1.82 23.97
C LEU A 309 13.28 0.44 23.33
N GLU A 310 12.26 0.18 22.56
CA GLU A 310 12.12 -1.00 21.70
C GLU A 310 12.12 -0.55 20.25
N ILE A 311 12.91 -1.19 19.39
CA ILE A 311 12.98 -0.91 17.96
C ILE A 311 12.83 -2.23 17.22
N GLY A 312 11.86 -2.29 16.31
CA GLY A 312 11.63 -3.42 15.40
C GLY A 312 11.77 -3.01 13.94
N ASP A 313 12.15 -3.97 13.09
CA ASP A 313 12.10 -3.82 11.64
C ASP A 313 10.76 -4.32 11.12
N ASP A 314 10.14 -3.59 10.19
CA ASP A 314 8.83 -3.94 9.62
C ASP A 314 8.99 -4.59 8.25
N TYR A 315 9.59 -3.87 7.29
CA TYR A 315 9.86 -4.38 5.95
C TYR A 315 11.12 -3.74 5.35
N ARG A 316 11.57 -4.30 4.23
CA ARG A 316 12.80 -3.89 3.53
C ARG A 316 12.49 -3.36 2.14
N ASN A 317 13.37 -2.50 1.61
CA ASN A 317 13.29 -2.00 0.25
C ASN A 317 13.44 -3.13 -0.77
N MET A 318 12.41 -3.34 -1.60
CA MET A 318 12.39 -4.39 -2.63
C MET A 318 13.48 -4.24 -3.70
N LYS A 319 14.04 -3.04 -3.86
CA LYS A 319 15.11 -2.77 -4.82
C LYS A 319 16.31 -3.69 -4.62
N GLU A 320 16.61 -4.08 -3.39
CA GLU A 320 17.71 -5.02 -3.09
C GLU A 320 17.55 -6.36 -3.81
N VAL A 321 16.32 -6.81 -4.00
CA VAL A 321 15.99 -8.05 -4.70
C VAL A 321 15.85 -7.80 -6.19
N LEU A 322 15.11 -6.77 -6.58
CA LEU A 322 14.80 -6.48 -7.99
C LEU A 322 16.04 -6.11 -8.81
N ASP A 323 17.06 -5.47 -8.22
CA ASP A 323 18.35 -5.22 -8.89
C ASP A 323 19.10 -6.53 -9.23
N LYS A 324 18.86 -7.62 -8.49
CA LYS A 324 19.47 -8.94 -8.74
C LYS A 324 18.62 -9.83 -9.65
N HIS A 325 17.32 -9.54 -9.73
CA HIS A 325 16.31 -10.29 -10.45
C HIS A 325 15.47 -9.34 -11.33
N PRO A 326 16.06 -8.79 -12.42
CA PRO A 326 15.44 -7.74 -13.21
C PRO A 326 14.34 -8.25 -14.17
N GLU A 327 14.07 -9.56 -14.21
CA GLU A 327 13.22 -10.20 -15.22
C GLU A 327 11.81 -9.61 -15.28
N ALA A 328 11.20 -9.37 -14.11
CA ALA A 328 9.88 -8.76 -14.02
C ALA A 328 9.90 -7.31 -14.53
N TYR A 329 10.85 -6.50 -14.06
CA TYR A 329 11.01 -5.11 -14.49
C TYR A 329 11.25 -5.01 -16.01
N GLU A 330 12.22 -5.78 -16.54
CA GLU A 330 12.53 -5.75 -17.97
C GLU A 330 11.34 -6.18 -18.84
N ARG A 331 10.53 -7.12 -18.37
CA ARG A 331 9.33 -7.56 -19.09
C ARG A 331 8.29 -6.45 -19.10
N ALA A 332 8.01 -5.80 -17.99
CA ALA A 332 7.10 -4.66 -17.94
C ALA A 332 7.57 -3.50 -18.84
N VAL A 333 8.86 -3.17 -18.81
CA VAL A 333 9.46 -2.17 -19.73
C VAL A 333 9.21 -2.53 -21.19
N LYS A 334 9.43 -3.80 -21.58
CA LYS A 334 9.19 -4.27 -22.95
C LYS A 334 7.70 -4.19 -23.32
N ALA A 335 6.80 -4.52 -22.39
CA ALA A 335 5.37 -4.42 -22.62
C ALA A 335 4.93 -2.97 -22.84
N TYR A 336 5.35 -2.04 -21.99
CA TYR A 336 5.09 -0.61 -22.18
C TYR A 336 5.62 -0.09 -23.52
N LYS A 337 6.84 -0.46 -23.91
CA LYS A 337 7.42 -0.06 -25.21
C LYS A 337 6.63 -0.59 -26.39
N ARG A 338 6.11 -1.82 -26.32
CA ARG A 338 5.20 -2.35 -27.36
C ARG A 338 3.90 -1.56 -27.46
N LEU A 339 3.43 -1.00 -26.35
CA LEU A 339 2.27 -0.09 -26.32
C LEU A 339 2.62 1.37 -26.67
N GLY A 340 3.89 1.66 -27.02
CA GLY A 340 4.34 2.99 -27.43
C GLY A 340 4.62 3.93 -26.27
N VAL A 341 4.82 3.40 -25.06
CA VAL A 341 5.10 4.17 -23.83
C VAL A 341 6.53 3.90 -23.37
N GLU A 342 7.28 4.95 -23.05
CA GLU A 342 8.55 4.85 -22.34
C GLU A 342 8.25 4.96 -20.83
N PRO A 343 8.37 3.87 -20.06
CA PRO A 343 7.99 3.90 -18.65
C PRO A 343 9.02 4.64 -17.80
N THR A 344 8.55 5.19 -16.70
CA THR A 344 9.34 5.80 -15.63
C THR A 344 9.41 4.88 -14.40
N THR A 345 10.26 5.25 -13.45
CA THR A 345 10.31 4.60 -12.15
C THR A 345 10.35 5.68 -11.07
N HIS A 346 9.46 5.57 -10.10
CA HIS A 346 9.46 6.44 -8.93
C HIS A 346 9.54 5.61 -7.65
N PRO A 347 10.21 6.11 -6.60
CA PRO A 347 10.27 5.41 -5.33
C PRO A 347 8.93 5.52 -4.61
N ILE A 348 8.43 4.40 -4.11
CA ILE A 348 7.28 4.36 -3.21
C ILE A 348 7.72 4.88 -1.83
N ARG A 349 7.00 5.84 -1.28
CA ARG A 349 7.24 6.35 0.09
C ARG A 349 6.43 5.57 1.14
N GLY A 350 6.30 4.28 0.94
CA GLY A 350 5.59 3.31 1.77
C GLY A 350 6.14 1.91 1.58
N GLY A 351 5.37 0.93 2.00
CA GLY A 351 5.54 -0.49 1.71
C GLY A 351 4.50 -0.95 0.69
N THR A 352 4.56 -2.22 0.32
CA THR A 352 3.61 -2.93 -0.52
C THR A 352 3.82 -4.43 -0.33
N ASP A 353 2.82 -5.23 -0.57
CA ASP A 353 2.92 -6.69 -0.56
C ASP A 353 4.06 -7.19 -1.47
N GLY A 354 4.27 -6.54 -2.63
CA GLY A 354 5.34 -6.85 -3.56
C GLY A 354 6.74 -6.76 -2.96
N ALA A 355 6.95 -5.87 -1.99
CA ALA A 355 8.22 -5.79 -1.28
C ALA A 355 8.48 -7.07 -0.48
N THR A 356 7.51 -7.54 0.29
CA THR A 356 7.63 -8.76 1.08
C THR A 356 7.74 -10.01 0.18
N PHE A 357 6.92 -10.12 -0.88
CA PHE A 357 7.02 -11.22 -1.83
C PHE A 357 8.40 -11.32 -2.48
N SER A 358 9.02 -10.19 -2.78
CA SER A 358 10.38 -10.14 -3.31
C SER A 358 11.38 -10.84 -2.38
N PHE A 359 11.30 -10.58 -1.07
CA PHE A 359 12.15 -11.24 -0.07
C PHE A 359 11.76 -12.70 0.21
N LEU A 360 10.51 -13.09 -0.08
CA LEU A 360 10.07 -14.48 -0.02
C LEU A 360 10.47 -15.30 -1.26
N GLY A 361 11.16 -14.69 -2.23
CA GLY A 361 11.73 -15.34 -3.40
C GLY A 361 10.90 -15.20 -4.68
N VAL A 362 9.90 -14.33 -4.69
CA VAL A 362 9.11 -13.95 -5.87
C VAL A 362 9.34 -12.47 -6.17
N PRO A 363 10.33 -12.10 -7.02
CA PRO A 363 10.58 -10.71 -7.40
C PRO A 363 9.30 -10.06 -7.93
N CYS A 364 8.83 -8.98 -7.30
CA CYS A 364 7.50 -8.44 -7.52
C CYS A 364 7.49 -6.90 -7.51
N PRO A 365 7.76 -6.23 -8.64
CA PRO A 365 7.56 -4.79 -8.77
C PRO A 365 6.07 -4.45 -8.79
N ASN A 366 5.73 -3.19 -8.48
CA ASN A 366 4.39 -2.68 -8.68
C ASN A 366 4.20 -2.07 -10.07
N ILE A 367 2.98 -2.17 -10.57
CA ILE A 367 2.48 -1.47 -11.76
C ILE A 367 1.19 -0.73 -11.40
N GLY A 368 0.91 0.37 -12.10
CA GLY A 368 -0.18 1.27 -11.78
C GLY A 368 -1.59 0.68 -11.92
N THR A 369 -2.57 1.43 -11.45
CA THR A 369 -4.00 1.11 -11.57
C THR A 369 -4.79 2.23 -12.29
N GLY A 370 -4.24 3.45 -12.28
CA GLY A 370 -4.91 4.66 -12.70
C GLY A 370 -5.80 5.28 -11.61
N ALA A 371 -5.62 4.84 -10.35
CA ALA A 371 -6.25 5.43 -9.18
C ALA A 371 -5.29 6.43 -8.50
N TYR A 372 -5.86 7.41 -7.77
CA TYR A 372 -5.14 8.55 -7.22
C TYR A 372 -5.77 9.04 -5.93
N ASN A 373 -5.00 9.75 -5.11
CA ASN A 373 -5.43 10.38 -3.86
C ASN A 373 -5.99 9.37 -2.85
N TYR A 374 -5.32 8.23 -2.72
CA TYR A 374 -5.69 7.11 -1.88
C TYR A 374 -6.04 7.48 -0.44
N HIS A 375 -6.64 6.55 0.30
CA HIS A 375 -6.95 6.61 1.73
C HIS A 375 -7.85 7.80 2.10
N GLY A 376 -8.62 8.36 1.14
CA GLY A 376 -9.41 9.55 1.43
C GLY A 376 -10.61 9.77 0.52
N ARG A 377 -11.42 10.76 0.89
CA ARG A 377 -12.63 11.17 0.15
C ARG A 377 -12.37 11.78 -1.22
N TYR A 378 -11.13 12.15 -1.50
CA TYR A 378 -10.69 12.75 -2.76
C TYR A 378 -10.09 11.74 -3.73
N GLU A 379 -10.21 10.48 -3.38
CA GLU A 379 -9.79 9.39 -4.23
C GLU A 379 -10.59 9.38 -5.53
N TYR A 380 -9.89 9.12 -6.63
CA TYR A 380 -10.51 9.01 -7.96
C TYR A 380 -9.75 8.00 -8.84
N LEU A 381 -10.45 7.48 -9.85
CA LEU A 381 -9.87 6.60 -10.87
C LEU A 381 -10.01 7.26 -12.24
N SER A 382 -8.94 7.29 -13.06
CA SER A 382 -9.03 7.56 -14.49
C SER A 382 -9.45 6.29 -15.23
N ILE A 383 -10.64 6.30 -15.83
CA ILE A 383 -11.14 5.18 -16.62
C ILE A 383 -10.24 4.91 -17.82
N ASN A 384 -9.67 5.96 -18.40
CA ASN A 384 -8.76 5.86 -19.53
C ASN A 384 -7.45 5.14 -19.17
N GLU A 385 -6.87 5.45 -18.01
CA GLU A 385 -5.66 4.75 -17.53
C GLU A 385 -5.99 3.33 -17.08
N PHE A 386 -7.10 3.13 -16.39
CA PHE A 386 -7.58 1.81 -16.00
C PHE A 386 -7.66 0.84 -17.21
N HIS A 387 -8.20 1.29 -18.34
CA HIS A 387 -8.23 0.47 -19.57
C HIS A 387 -6.84 0.21 -20.12
N LYS A 388 -5.96 1.22 -20.13
CA LYS A 388 -4.57 1.05 -20.58
C LYS A 388 -3.81 0.06 -19.69
N MET A 389 -4.12 0.03 -18.39
CA MET A 389 -3.51 -0.95 -17.48
C MET A 389 -3.97 -2.37 -17.77
N ILE A 390 -5.24 -2.59 -18.17
CA ILE A 390 -5.70 -3.91 -18.64
C ILE A 390 -4.90 -4.33 -19.87
N GLU A 391 -4.70 -3.43 -20.84
CA GLU A 391 -3.90 -3.70 -22.04
C GLU A 391 -2.45 -4.03 -21.68
N LEU A 392 -1.87 -3.31 -20.71
CA LEU A 392 -0.51 -3.56 -20.22
C LEU A 392 -0.38 -4.94 -19.59
N VAL A 393 -1.30 -5.32 -18.69
CA VAL A 393 -1.26 -6.63 -18.03
C VAL A 393 -1.36 -7.75 -19.06
N VAL A 394 -2.27 -7.65 -20.04
CA VAL A 394 -2.34 -8.60 -21.16
C VAL A 394 -1.03 -8.64 -21.93
N GLU A 395 -0.40 -7.50 -22.20
CA GLU A 395 0.86 -7.41 -22.96
C GLU A 395 2.05 -7.99 -22.18
N ILE A 396 2.07 -7.84 -20.85
CA ILE A 396 3.04 -8.48 -19.96
C ILE A 396 2.92 -10.00 -20.02
N LEU A 397 1.71 -10.53 -20.04
CA LEU A 397 1.42 -11.97 -19.99
C LEU A 397 1.67 -12.68 -21.33
N LYS A 398 1.66 -11.99 -22.47
CA LYS A 398 1.94 -12.60 -23.80
C LYS A 398 3.29 -13.31 -23.85
N ALA A 399 3.35 -14.41 -24.59
CA ALA A 399 4.53 -15.26 -24.79
C ALA A 399 5.65 -14.56 -25.57
#